data_378c321699c5b2e254cdf58e55324a58
#
_entry.id   378c321699c5b2e254cdf58e55324a58
#
_cell.length_a   1.000
_cell.length_b   1.000
_cell.length_c   1.000
_cell.angle_alpha   90.00
_cell.angle_beta   90.00
_cell.angle_gamma   90.00
#
_symmetry.space_group_name_H-M   'P 1'
#
loop_
_entity.id
_entity.type
_entity.pdbx_description
1 polymer ?
#
loop_
_entity_poly.entity_id
_entity_poly.type
_entity_poly.pdbx_seq_one_letter_code
_entity_poly.pdbx_strand_id
1 'polypeptide(L)'
;FAAWCAATAASASPNCRFTVKVGVNLLEDAGAKKLAEGWNRLPQSVDFDAFHKETCEILIKAAHAMPVGSFKRRGGSGNFTYGVAAKMLNCFLKPLYVTGVEESISDENLKKRNAIHPPIDRLLLQQLVNKNVNKKKKFWRSSMNRGWSNFTYDEYMTVIAEIREAIVQEPIWKIEYYWIGFQGGAEK
;
A
#
# COMPACT_ATOMS: atom_id res chain seq x y z
N PHE A 1 6.89 -7.39 13.59
CA PHE A 1 5.66 -7.90 12.95
C PHE A 1 5.29 -7.08 11.70
N ALA A 2 5.10 -5.74 11.82
CA ALA A 2 4.68 -4.90 10.70
C ALA A 2 5.57 -5.02 9.45
N ALA A 3 6.90 -5.01 9.61
CA ALA A 3 7.85 -5.17 8.51
C ALA A 3 7.73 -6.55 7.84
N TRP A 4 7.50 -7.60 8.60
CA TRP A 4 7.27 -8.94 8.07
C TRP A 4 5.98 -9.01 7.23
N CYS A 5 4.88 -8.46 7.75
CA CYS A 5 3.60 -8.38 7.03
C CYS A 5 3.74 -7.61 5.72
N ALA A 6 4.40 -6.45 5.77
CA ALA A 6 4.63 -5.59 4.61
C ALA A 6 5.46 -6.30 3.53
N ALA A 7 6.57 -6.91 3.92
CA ALA A 7 7.44 -7.66 3.02
C ALA A 7 6.70 -8.85 2.37
N THR A 8 5.93 -9.61 3.15
CA THR A 8 5.12 -10.73 2.66
C THR A 8 4.08 -10.26 1.64
N ALA A 9 3.34 -9.20 1.96
CA ALA A 9 2.28 -8.68 1.09
C ALA A 9 2.82 -8.10 -0.23
N ALA A 10 3.93 -7.36 -0.18
CA ALA A 10 4.52 -6.74 -1.36
C ALA A 10 5.22 -7.77 -2.27
N SER A 11 5.85 -8.82 -1.69
CA SER A 11 6.54 -9.87 -2.44
C SER A 11 5.60 -10.82 -3.20
N ALA A 12 4.29 -10.74 -2.95
CA ALA A 12 3.28 -11.56 -3.63
C ALA A 12 3.06 -11.18 -5.11
N SER A 13 3.69 -10.10 -5.60
CA SER A 13 3.60 -9.71 -7.01
C SER A 13 4.26 -10.74 -7.93
N PRO A 14 3.61 -11.17 -9.01
CA PRO A 14 4.27 -12.00 -10.03
C PRO A 14 5.41 -11.27 -10.76
N ASN A 15 5.37 -9.94 -10.78
CA ASN A 15 6.32 -9.09 -11.50
C ASN A 15 7.53 -8.64 -10.66
N CYS A 16 7.43 -8.78 -9.33
CA CYS A 16 8.51 -8.40 -8.42
C CYS A 16 8.46 -9.28 -7.17
N ARG A 17 9.08 -10.44 -7.23
CA ARG A 17 9.19 -11.36 -6.10
C ARG A 17 10.52 -11.20 -5.39
N PHE A 18 10.49 -11.22 -4.08
CA PHE A 18 11.68 -11.16 -3.22
C PHE A 18 11.39 -11.93 -1.93
N THR A 19 12.44 -12.23 -1.17
CA THR A 19 12.27 -12.90 0.12
C THR A 19 11.81 -11.90 1.18
N VAL A 20 11.15 -12.39 2.22
CA VAL A 20 10.74 -11.56 3.37
C VAL A 20 11.96 -10.83 3.96
N LYS A 21 13.12 -11.52 4.05
CA LYS A 21 14.36 -10.90 4.53
C LYS A 21 14.77 -9.69 3.70
N VAL A 22 14.71 -9.79 2.36
CA VAL A 22 14.99 -8.65 1.45
C VAL A 22 14.02 -7.50 1.72
N GLY A 23 12.73 -7.77 1.85
CA GLY A 23 11.73 -6.73 2.12
C GLY A 23 11.91 -6.07 3.50
N VAL A 24 12.26 -6.83 4.53
CA VAL A 24 12.57 -6.28 5.86
C VAL A 24 13.80 -5.39 5.82
N ASN A 25 14.88 -5.83 5.15
CA ASN A 25 16.09 -5.02 4.99
C ASN A 25 15.79 -3.71 4.25
N LEU A 26 14.98 -3.74 3.18
CA LEU A 26 14.57 -2.52 2.47
C LEU A 26 13.87 -1.51 3.37
N LEU A 27 12.95 -1.97 4.24
CA LEU A 27 12.28 -1.09 5.19
C LEU A 27 13.26 -0.53 6.23
N GLU A 28 14.27 -1.30 6.62
CA GLU A 28 15.33 -0.85 7.52
C GLU A 28 16.23 0.20 6.87
N ASP A 29 16.71 -0.07 5.68
CA ASP A 29 17.59 0.81 4.90
C ASP A 29 16.88 2.13 4.53
N ALA A 30 15.57 2.07 4.28
CA ALA A 30 14.74 3.25 4.06
C ALA A 30 14.38 4.01 5.35
N GLY A 31 14.85 3.57 6.52
CA GLY A 31 14.56 4.20 7.81
C GLY A 31 13.11 4.04 8.29
N ALA A 32 12.33 3.16 7.67
CA ALA A 32 10.92 2.97 8.00
C ALA A 32 10.68 2.49 9.44
N LYS A 33 11.69 1.88 10.09
CA LYS A 33 11.62 1.50 11.52
C LYS A 33 11.28 2.69 12.41
N LYS A 34 11.76 3.90 12.08
CA LYS A 34 11.46 5.12 12.83
C LYS A 34 9.98 5.43 12.88
N LEU A 35 9.23 5.03 11.83
CA LEU A 35 7.78 5.23 11.79
C LEU A 35 7.06 4.41 12.88
N ALA A 36 7.66 3.34 13.39
CA ALA A 36 7.09 2.54 14.48
C ALA A 36 7.28 3.15 15.87
N GLU A 37 8.02 4.27 15.99
CA GLU A 37 8.28 4.92 17.27
C GLU A 37 7.10 5.75 17.79
N GLY A 38 6.09 6.01 16.97
CA GLY A 38 4.85 6.67 17.39
C GLY A 38 4.30 7.70 16.40
N TRP A 39 3.18 8.29 16.79
CA TRP A 39 2.40 9.23 15.97
C TRP A 39 3.15 10.50 15.55
N ASN A 40 4.16 10.91 16.33
CA ASN A 40 5.02 12.05 16.02
C ASN A 40 5.93 11.83 14.81
N ARG A 41 6.04 10.59 14.34
CA ARG A 41 6.80 10.22 13.15
C ARG A 41 5.97 10.30 11.86
N LEU A 42 4.66 10.35 11.98
CA LEU A 42 3.80 10.62 10.83
C LEU A 42 3.63 12.12 10.60
N PRO A 43 3.59 12.56 9.34
CA PRO A 43 3.32 13.95 9.00
C PRO A 43 1.90 14.35 9.38
N GLN A 44 1.58 15.62 9.26
CA GLN A 44 0.20 16.08 9.28
C GLN A 44 -0.58 15.47 8.10
N SER A 45 -1.89 15.34 8.26
CA SER A 45 -2.74 14.69 7.26
C SER A 45 -2.67 15.35 5.87
N VAL A 46 -2.48 16.67 5.83
CA VAL A 46 -2.36 17.44 4.57
C VAL A 46 -1.06 17.16 3.81
N ASP A 47 -0.02 16.74 4.53
CA ASP A 47 1.32 16.48 3.97
C ASP A 47 1.53 14.98 3.69
N PHE A 48 0.52 14.14 3.95
CA PHE A 48 0.69 12.69 3.86
C PHE A 48 1.04 12.21 2.45
N ASP A 49 0.45 12.78 1.40
CA ASP A 49 0.74 12.38 0.03
C ASP A 49 2.20 12.67 -0.36
N ALA A 50 2.74 13.83 0.07
CA ALA A 50 4.13 14.19 -0.17
C ALA A 50 5.08 13.26 0.60
N PHE A 51 4.81 13.01 1.87
CA PHE A 51 5.54 12.05 2.71
C PHE A 51 5.51 10.64 2.12
N HIS A 52 4.34 10.17 1.67
CA HIS A 52 4.19 8.85 1.06
C HIS A 52 5.02 8.72 -0.21
N LYS A 53 5.01 9.77 -1.07
CA LYS A 53 5.82 9.83 -2.28
C LYS A 53 7.30 9.71 -1.95
N GLU A 54 7.81 10.56 -1.07
CA GLU A 54 9.21 10.60 -0.66
C GLU A 54 9.66 9.25 -0.09
N THR A 55 8.87 8.67 0.82
CA THR A 55 9.19 7.38 1.43
C THR A 55 9.23 6.25 0.40
N CYS A 56 8.30 6.24 -0.58
CA CYS A 56 8.32 5.28 -1.67
C CYS A 56 9.54 5.45 -2.58
N GLU A 57 9.96 6.69 -2.87
CA GLU A 57 11.16 6.98 -3.64
C GLU A 57 12.43 6.51 -2.93
N ILE A 58 12.50 6.68 -1.59
CA ILE A 58 13.60 6.13 -0.78
C ILE A 58 13.63 4.60 -0.86
N LEU A 59 12.48 3.92 -0.73
CA LEU A 59 12.37 2.46 -0.89
C LEU A 59 12.84 2.00 -2.26
N ILE A 60 12.44 2.70 -3.32
CA ILE A 60 12.86 2.38 -4.70
C ILE A 60 14.38 2.56 -4.86
N LYS A 61 14.95 3.64 -4.33
CA LYS A 61 16.38 3.90 -4.35
C LYS A 61 17.16 2.80 -3.61
N ALA A 62 16.70 2.41 -2.42
CA ALA A 62 17.27 1.32 -1.64
C ALA A 62 17.18 -0.02 -2.40
N ALA A 63 16.06 -0.29 -3.07
CA ALA A 63 15.90 -1.48 -3.89
C ALA A 63 16.86 -1.53 -5.08
N HIS A 64 17.13 -0.39 -5.73
CA HIS A 64 18.09 -0.30 -6.82
C HIS A 64 19.54 -0.50 -6.36
N ALA A 65 19.85 -0.24 -5.10
CA ALA A 65 21.17 -0.48 -4.52
C ALA A 65 21.39 -1.95 -4.09
N MET A 66 20.34 -2.77 -4.09
CA MET A 66 20.44 -4.18 -3.71
C MET A 66 21.18 -5.03 -4.77
N PRO A 67 21.80 -6.15 -4.36
CA PRO A 67 22.49 -7.06 -5.29
C PRO A 67 21.57 -7.53 -6.42
N VAL A 68 22.16 -7.71 -7.61
CA VAL A 68 21.48 -8.29 -8.77
C VAL A 68 20.85 -9.64 -8.39
N GLY A 69 19.59 -9.85 -8.77
CA GLY A 69 18.85 -11.07 -8.44
C GLY A 69 18.07 -11.03 -7.13
N SER A 70 18.15 -9.92 -6.35
CA SER A 70 17.31 -9.71 -5.15
C SER A 70 15.83 -9.69 -5.50
N PHE A 71 15.49 -9.22 -6.70
CA PHE A 71 14.12 -9.16 -7.23
C PHE A 71 13.98 -10.07 -8.45
N LYS A 72 12.92 -10.88 -8.46
CA LYS A 72 12.67 -11.88 -9.51
C LYS A 72 11.27 -11.72 -10.11
N ARG A 73 11.12 -12.08 -11.38
CA ARG A 73 9.83 -12.29 -12.04
C ARG A 73 9.89 -13.60 -12.86
N ARG A 74 8.77 -14.08 -13.30
CA ARG A 74 8.76 -15.24 -14.22
C ARG A 74 9.50 -14.86 -15.51
N GLY A 75 10.62 -15.55 -15.78
CA GLY A 75 11.42 -15.37 -16.99
C GLY A 75 12.45 -14.23 -16.93
N GLY A 76 12.80 -13.69 -15.73
CA GLY A 76 13.87 -12.69 -15.62
C GLY A 76 13.92 -11.91 -14.31
N SER A 77 14.62 -10.77 -14.33
CA SER A 77 14.71 -9.86 -13.19
C SER A 77 13.38 -9.15 -12.94
N GLY A 78 13.01 -9.06 -11.66
CA GLY A 78 11.86 -8.27 -11.21
C GLY A 78 12.20 -6.77 -11.15
N ASN A 79 11.19 -5.93 -11.30
CA ASN A 79 11.32 -4.49 -11.17
C ASN A 79 10.59 -4.01 -9.90
N PHE A 80 11.32 -3.34 -9.00
CA PHE A 80 10.75 -2.74 -7.79
C PHE A 80 10.19 -1.36 -8.15
N THR A 81 8.91 -1.33 -8.47
CA THR A 81 8.19 -0.16 -8.96
C THR A 81 7.61 0.69 -7.83
N TYR A 82 7.04 1.85 -8.16
CA TYR A 82 6.29 2.66 -7.21
C TYR A 82 5.11 1.88 -6.59
N GLY A 83 4.35 1.13 -7.39
CA GLY A 83 3.23 0.32 -6.88
C GLY A 83 3.67 -0.73 -5.84
N VAL A 84 4.85 -1.33 -6.02
CA VAL A 84 5.42 -2.29 -5.04
C VAL A 84 5.85 -1.58 -3.76
N ALA A 85 6.53 -0.44 -3.89
CA ALA A 85 6.93 0.40 -2.75
C ALA A 85 5.71 0.88 -1.96
N ALA A 86 4.70 1.40 -2.65
CA ALA A 86 3.46 1.88 -2.03
C ALA A 86 2.72 0.75 -1.29
N LYS A 87 2.59 -0.43 -1.89
CA LYS A 87 1.98 -1.56 -1.18
C LYS A 87 2.78 -1.95 0.05
N MET A 88 4.11 -1.99 -0.04
CA MET A 88 4.97 -2.29 1.10
C MET A 88 4.78 -1.26 2.23
N LEU A 89 4.83 0.04 1.91
CA LEU A 89 4.65 1.11 2.89
C LEU A 89 3.26 1.05 3.54
N ASN A 90 2.20 0.91 2.74
CA ASN A 90 0.82 0.87 3.26
C ASN A 90 0.59 -0.36 4.17
N CYS A 91 1.09 -1.54 3.77
CA CYS A 91 1.04 -2.74 4.61
C CYS A 91 1.91 -2.63 5.88
N PHE A 92 2.93 -1.78 5.89
CA PHE A 92 3.73 -1.48 7.07
C PHE A 92 3.01 -0.54 8.04
N LEU A 93 2.41 0.53 7.51
CA LEU A 93 1.70 1.54 8.33
C LEU A 93 0.38 1.01 8.91
N LYS A 94 -0.31 0.12 8.20
CA LYS A 94 -1.62 -0.38 8.60
C LYS A 94 -1.62 -1.04 10.00
N PRO A 95 -0.78 -2.02 10.33
CA PRO A 95 -0.76 -2.63 11.66
C PRO A 95 -0.25 -1.67 12.75
N LEU A 96 0.50 -0.65 12.39
CA LEU A 96 1.03 0.33 13.36
C LEU A 96 -0.02 1.39 13.73
N TYR A 97 -0.85 1.82 12.79
CA TYR A 97 -1.65 3.02 12.95
C TYR A 97 -3.14 2.85 12.62
N VAL A 98 -3.54 1.77 11.96
CA VAL A 98 -4.93 1.55 11.56
C VAL A 98 -5.56 0.41 12.34
N THR A 99 -4.86 -0.73 12.46
CA THR A 99 -5.35 -1.91 13.17
C THR A 99 -4.62 -2.08 14.50
N GLY A 100 -5.30 -2.10 15.62
CA GLY A 100 -4.69 -2.23 16.95
C GLY A 100 -4.40 -0.89 17.64
N VAL A 101 -5.03 0.17 17.16
CA VAL A 101 -4.97 1.48 17.81
C VAL A 101 -5.96 1.49 18.98
N GLU A 102 -5.53 2.03 20.11
CA GLU A 102 -6.35 2.24 21.30
C GLU A 102 -7.62 3.05 20.97
N GLU A 103 -8.68 2.83 21.75
CA GLU A 103 -9.97 3.49 21.55
C GLU A 103 -9.90 5.02 21.70
N SER A 104 -8.92 5.52 22.46
CA SER A 104 -8.72 6.97 22.68
C SER A 104 -7.45 7.45 21.98
N ILE A 105 -7.58 7.98 20.78
CA ILE A 105 -6.52 8.76 20.11
C ILE A 105 -6.93 10.21 20.01
N SER A 106 -5.95 11.13 20.04
CA SER A 106 -6.21 12.55 19.85
C SER A 106 -6.80 12.85 18.47
N ASP A 107 -7.54 13.95 18.35
CA ASP A 107 -8.12 14.38 17.06
C ASP A 107 -7.04 14.57 15.98
N GLU A 108 -5.85 15.04 16.37
CA GLU A 108 -4.71 15.17 15.46
C GLU A 108 -4.25 13.81 14.92
N ASN A 109 -4.07 12.83 15.81
CA ASN A 109 -3.67 11.48 15.42
C ASN A 109 -4.76 10.77 14.62
N LEU A 110 -6.04 11.05 14.92
CA LEU A 110 -7.17 10.58 14.13
C LEU A 110 -7.10 11.10 12.69
N LYS A 111 -6.80 12.38 12.50
CA LYS A 111 -6.61 12.95 11.16
C LYS A 111 -5.44 12.30 10.42
N LYS A 112 -4.30 12.10 11.10
CA LYS A 112 -3.14 11.39 10.53
C LYS A 112 -3.51 9.96 10.11
N ARG A 113 -4.19 9.20 10.98
CA ARG A 113 -4.70 7.85 10.67
C ARG A 113 -5.57 7.84 9.43
N ASN A 114 -6.48 8.79 9.33
CA ASN A 114 -7.46 8.86 8.26
C ASN A 114 -6.84 9.18 6.89
N ALA A 115 -5.64 9.75 6.87
CA ALA A 115 -4.88 10.04 5.65
C ALA A 115 -4.07 8.84 5.14
N ILE A 116 -3.88 7.78 5.94
CA ILE A 116 -3.09 6.60 5.54
C ILE A 116 -3.74 5.91 4.35
N HIS A 117 -2.93 5.69 3.31
CA HIS A 117 -3.40 5.03 2.09
C HIS A 117 -3.67 3.54 2.31
N PRO A 118 -4.74 3.00 1.69
CA PRO A 118 -5.00 1.57 1.70
C PRO A 118 -3.95 0.79 0.90
N PRO A 119 -3.65 -0.46 1.26
CA PRO A 119 -2.90 -1.36 0.40
C PRO A 119 -3.70 -1.67 -0.87
N ILE A 120 -3.19 -1.25 -2.03
CA ILE A 120 -3.82 -1.56 -3.31
C ILE A 120 -3.31 -2.92 -3.79
N ASP A 121 -4.23 -3.83 -4.08
CA ASP A 121 -3.91 -5.12 -4.67
C ASP A 121 -4.94 -5.56 -5.72
N ARG A 122 -4.68 -6.74 -6.32
CA ARG A 122 -5.56 -7.25 -7.38
C ARG A 122 -6.95 -7.57 -6.86
N LEU A 123 -7.08 -8.09 -5.64
CA LEU A 123 -8.37 -8.48 -5.07
C LEU A 123 -9.22 -7.25 -4.80
N LEU A 124 -8.64 -6.21 -4.20
CA LEU A 124 -9.34 -4.95 -4.02
C LEU A 124 -9.80 -4.39 -5.38
N LEU A 125 -8.90 -4.24 -6.34
CA LEU A 125 -9.26 -3.72 -7.68
C LEU A 125 -10.35 -4.56 -8.36
N GLN A 126 -10.31 -5.89 -8.21
CA GLN A 126 -11.35 -6.77 -8.74
C GLN A 126 -12.72 -6.50 -8.09
N GLN A 127 -12.76 -6.27 -6.77
CA GLN A 127 -14.02 -5.95 -6.09
C GLN A 127 -14.56 -4.58 -6.49
N LEU A 128 -13.68 -3.59 -6.67
CA LEU A 128 -14.09 -2.27 -7.18
C LEU A 128 -14.70 -2.36 -8.59
N VAL A 129 -14.17 -3.24 -9.44
CA VAL A 129 -14.77 -3.58 -10.75
C VAL A 129 -16.13 -4.24 -10.59
N ASN A 130 -16.22 -5.28 -9.76
CA ASN A 130 -17.43 -6.09 -9.59
C ASN A 130 -18.58 -5.27 -9.02
N LYS A 131 -18.29 -4.43 -8.03
CA LYS A 131 -19.27 -3.53 -7.38
C LYS A 131 -19.55 -2.27 -8.18
N ASN A 132 -18.84 -2.04 -9.30
CA ASN A 132 -18.97 -0.82 -10.12
C ASN A 132 -18.89 0.47 -9.29
N VAL A 133 -17.92 0.51 -8.38
CA VAL A 133 -17.76 1.61 -7.42
C VAL A 133 -17.68 2.95 -8.16
N ASN A 134 -18.43 3.95 -7.70
CA ASN A 134 -18.62 5.26 -8.33
C ASN A 134 -19.06 5.21 -9.80
N LYS A 135 -19.66 4.11 -10.25
CA LYS A 135 -20.01 3.90 -11.68
C LYS A 135 -18.79 3.96 -12.61
N LYS A 136 -17.56 3.79 -12.07
CA LYS A 136 -16.28 3.89 -12.81
C LYS A 136 -15.69 2.49 -13.16
N LYS A 137 -16.54 1.52 -13.50
CA LYS A 137 -16.14 0.13 -13.83
C LYS A 137 -15.04 0.04 -14.88
N LYS A 138 -15.04 0.91 -15.89
CA LYS A 138 -14.01 0.94 -16.94
C LYS A 138 -12.64 1.33 -16.36
N PHE A 139 -12.61 2.34 -15.50
CA PHE A 139 -11.40 2.80 -14.81
C PHE A 139 -10.81 1.69 -13.92
N TRP A 140 -11.63 1.12 -13.04
CA TRP A 140 -11.18 0.03 -12.15
C TRP A 140 -10.68 -1.18 -12.93
N ARG A 141 -11.33 -1.53 -14.04
CA ARG A 141 -10.87 -2.62 -14.93
C ARG A 141 -9.53 -2.30 -15.58
N SER A 142 -9.32 -1.07 -16.05
CA SER A 142 -8.06 -0.61 -16.61
C SER A 142 -6.93 -0.70 -15.56
N SER A 143 -7.16 -0.19 -14.36
CA SER A 143 -6.20 -0.25 -13.25
C SER A 143 -5.88 -1.70 -12.85
N MET A 144 -6.89 -2.58 -12.79
CA MET A 144 -6.70 -4.00 -12.52
C MET A 144 -5.86 -4.69 -13.59
N ASN A 145 -6.11 -4.41 -14.88
CA ASN A 145 -5.37 -4.98 -16.01
C ASN A 145 -3.94 -4.46 -16.07
N ARG A 146 -3.71 -3.18 -15.76
CA ARG A 146 -2.36 -2.61 -15.59
C ARG A 146 -1.58 -3.38 -14.54
N GLY A 147 -2.25 -3.77 -13.46
CA GLY A 147 -1.70 -4.47 -12.31
C GLY A 147 -0.98 -3.52 -11.34
N TRP A 148 -1.40 -3.54 -10.08
CA TRP A 148 -0.91 -2.66 -9.01
C TRP A 148 0.61 -2.59 -8.91
N SER A 149 1.29 -3.71 -9.13
CA SER A 149 2.76 -3.82 -9.08
C SER A 149 3.49 -3.19 -10.26
N ASN A 150 2.77 -2.65 -11.23
CA ASN A 150 3.33 -1.91 -12.37
C ASN A 150 3.01 -0.42 -12.30
N PHE A 151 2.30 0.05 -11.27
CA PHE A 151 1.92 1.45 -11.18
C PHE A 151 3.15 2.35 -11.08
N THR A 152 3.14 3.42 -11.88
CA THR A 152 3.93 4.61 -11.65
C THR A 152 3.34 5.43 -10.51
N TYR A 153 4.02 6.51 -10.09
CA TYR A 153 3.48 7.45 -9.11
C TYR A 153 2.13 8.04 -9.57
N ASP A 154 2.06 8.53 -10.80
CA ASP A 154 0.85 9.17 -11.32
C ASP A 154 -0.33 8.20 -11.45
N GLU A 155 -0.08 6.98 -11.92
CA GLU A 155 -1.10 5.93 -11.97
C GLU A 155 -1.61 5.57 -10.56
N TYR A 156 -0.70 5.48 -9.59
CA TYR A 156 -1.06 5.21 -8.20
C TYR A 156 -1.90 6.35 -7.60
N MET A 157 -1.47 7.61 -7.77
CA MET A 157 -2.20 8.76 -7.24
C MET A 157 -3.55 8.95 -7.91
N THR A 158 -3.69 8.60 -9.20
CA THR A 158 -4.99 8.57 -9.87
C THR A 158 -5.93 7.55 -9.20
N VAL A 159 -5.44 6.36 -8.84
CA VAL A 159 -6.22 5.37 -8.08
C VAL A 159 -6.61 5.90 -6.70
N ILE A 160 -5.68 6.56 -5.99
CA ILE A 160 -5.96 7.17 -4.67
C ILE A 160 -7.02 8.27 -4.77
N ALA A 161 -6.97 9.12 -5.80
CA ALA A 161 -7.97 10.16 -6.04
C ALA A 161 -9.37 9.56 -6.24
N GLU A 162 -9.48 8.50 -7.04
CA GLU A 162 -10.73 7.78 -7.27
C GLU A 162 -11.26 7.09 -6.01
N ILE A 163 -10.37 6.58 -5.15
CA ILE A 163 -10.75 6.03 -3.84
C ILE A 163 -11.31 7.14 -2.94
N ARG A 164 -10.68 8.32 -2.91
CA ARG A 164 -11.18 9.47 -2.14
C ARG A 164 -12.58 9.89 -2.58
N GLU A 165 -12.85 9.88 -3.88
CA GLU A 165 -14.19 10.14 -4.41
C GLU A 165 -15.20 9.03 -4.03
N ALA A 166 -14.75 7.79 -3.88
CA ALA A 166 -15.60 6.66 -3.51
C ALA A 166 -15.96 6.65 -2.02
N ILE A 167 -15.07 7.17 -1.18
CA ILE A 167 -15.18 7.15 0.28
C ILE A 167 -15.31 8.61 0.78
N VAL A 168 -16.45 9.24 0.47
CA VAL A 168 -16.72 10.60 0.93
C VAL A 168 -16.96 10.61 2.44
N GLN A 169 -16.29 11.52 3.16
CA GLN A 169 -16.39 11.72 4.62
C GLN A 169 -15.89 10.56 5.48
N GLU A 170 -15.27 9.56 4.89
CA GLU A 170 -14.70 8.42 5.61
C GLU A 170 -13.19 8.32 5.36
N PRO A 171 -12.43 7.69 6.28
CA PRO A 171 -11.01 7.40 6.04
C PRO A 171 -10.81 6.58 4.78
N ILE A 172 -9.84 6.99 3.93
CA ILE A 172 -9.66 6.33 2.62
C ILE A 172 -9.27 4.85 2.73
N TRP A 173 -8.68 4.42 3.84
CA TRP A 173 -8.39 3.01 4.08
C TRP A 173 -9.66 2.15 4.24
N LYS A 174 -10.84 2.74 4.50
CA LYS A 174 -12.12 2.02 4.55
C LYS A 174 -12.55 1.47 3.18
N ILE A 175 -11.92 1.84 2.08
CA ILE A 175 -12.12 1.20 0.78
C ILE A 175 -11.88 -0.32 0.87
N GLU A 176 -11.08 -0.76 1.83
CA GLU A 176 -10.82 -2.18 2.07
C GLU A 176 -12.07 -2.96 2.53
N TYR A 177 -13.17 -2.30 2.91
CA TYR A 177 -14.45 -2.99 3.15
C TYR A 177 -14.99 -3.68 1.88
N TYR A 178 -14.54 -3.24 0.71
CA TYR A 178 -14.81 -3.96 -0.53
C TYR A 178 -13.92 -5.19 -0.70
N TRP A 179 -12.81 -5.27 0.05
CA TRP A 179 -11.87 -6.38 -0.06
C TRP A 179 -12.40 -7.59 0.72
N ILE A 180 -12.85 -8.61 -0.03
CA ILE A 180 -13.21 -9.89 0.55
C ILE A 180 -11.91 -10.67 0.71
N GLY A 181 -11.42 -10.78 1.94
CA GLY A 181 -10.22 -11.55 2.26
C GLY A 181 -10.34 -13.01 1.85
N PHE A 182 -9.22 -13.70 1.70
CA PHE A 182 -9.15 -15.12 1.35
C PHE A 182 -9.97 -16.02 2.30
N GLN A 183 -10.29 -15.55 3.50
CA GLN A 183 -11.10 -16.24 4.51
C GLN A 183 -12.55 -15.77 4.55
N GLY A 184 -12.95 -14.84 3.70
CA GLY A 184 -14.34 -14.48 3.52
C GLY A 184 -15.05 -15.68 2.89
N GLY A 185 -15.40 -16.63 3.75
CA GLY A 185 -16.20 -17.77 3.39
C GLY A 185 -17.46 -17.29 2.70
N ALA A 186 -17.84 -17.95 1.65
CA ALA A 186 -19.09 -17.81 0.98
C ALA A 186 -20.22 -17.74 2.04
N GLU A 187 -20.77 -16.56 2.25
CA GLU A 187 -22.17 -16.50 2.59
C GLU A 187 -22.92 -17.05 1.37
N LYS A 188 -23.43 -18.25 1.56
CA LYS A 188 -24.29 -18.95 0.62
C LYS A 188 -25.62 -18.21 0.48
#